data_b2a1c14d32d51752acbf28ae6e71330a
#
_entry.id   b2a1c14d32d51752acbf28ae6e71330a
#
_cell.length_a   1.000
_cell.length_b   1.000
_cell.length_c   1.000
_cell.angle_alpha   90.00
_cell.angle_beta   90.00
_cell.angle_gamma   90.00
#
_symmetry.space_group_name_H-M   'P 1'
#
loop_
_entity.id
_entity.type
_entity.pdbx_description
1 polymer ?
#
loop_
_entity_poly.entity_id
_entity_poly.type
_entity_poly.pdbx_seq_one_letter_code
_entity_poly.pdbx_strand_id
1 'polypeptide(L)'
;MLLTGDAAGFADPLTGEGISFAIRSGQLAAQALLDGAFDEGGVRQAYQGALAKSILPELRWGRVLASVLYDYPRLRAWFLRRQGQRLSEVITDVLMGERTYRSIFRNPWSYLKLLRL
;
A
#
# COMPACT_ATOMS: atom_id res chain seq x y z
N MET A 1 9.03 1.36 22.55
CA MET A 1 9.61 0.73 21.36
C MET A 1 8.73 0.99 20.15
N LEU A 2 9.30 1.41 19.01
CA LEU A 2 8.60 1.58 17.71
C LEU A 2 9.12 0.52 16.74
N LEU A 3 8.20 -0.15 16.04
CA LEU A 3 8.53 -1.08 14.97
C LEU A 3 8.33 -0.38 13.62
N THR A 4 9.26 -0.58 12.69
CA THR A 4 9.23 0.00 11.34
C THR A 4 9.54 -1.07 10.30
N GLY A 5 9.17 -0.81 9.04
CA GLY A 5 9.46 -1.72 7.93
C GLY A 5 8.93 -3.13 8.14
N ASP A 6 9.69 -4.11 7.72
CA ASP A 6 9.32 -5.54 7.78
C ASP A 6 9.12 -6.04 9.22
N ALA A 7 9.85 -5.49 10.18
CA ALA A 7 9.64 -5.80 11.60
C ALA A 7 8.24 -5.43 12.10
N ALA A 8 7.59 -4.46 11.45
CA ALA A 8 6.21 -4.06 11.70
C ALA A 8 5.21 -4.74 10.75
N GLY A 9 5.67 -5.60 9.84
CA GLY A 9 4.85 -6.24 8.83
C GLY A 9 4.44 -5.30 7.68
N PHE A 10 5.22 -4.26 7.41
CA PHE A 10 4.95 -3.28 6.37
C PHE A 10 5.60 -3.67 5.03
N ALA A 11 5.27 -4.85 4.53
CA ALA A 11 5.58 -5.27 3.17
C ALA A 11 4.34 -5.17 2.30
N ASP A 12 4.52 -4.79 1.03
CA ASP A 12 3.41 -4.73 0.06
C ASP A 12 2.83 -6.14 -0.15
N PRO A 13 1.54 -6.35 0.11
CA PRO A 13 0.92 -7.66 0.00
C PRO A 13 0.85 -8.20 -1.43
N LEU A 14 0.92 -7.32 -2.45
CA LEU A 14 0.81 -7.69 -3.85
C LEU A 14 2.17 -8.05 -4.45
N THR A 15 3.18 -7.23 -4.19
CA THR A 15 4.51 -7.33 -4.83
C THR A 15 5.57 -7.90 -3.91
N GLY A 16 5.35 -7.90 -2.58
CA GLY A 16 6.33 -8.26 -1.57
C GLY A 16 7.39 -7.16 -1.34
N GLU A 17 7.25 -5.99 -1.97
CA GLU A 17 8.17 -4.87 -1.81
C GLU A 17 7.99 -4.26 -0.41
N GLY A 18 9.08 -4.08 0.34
CA GLY A 18 9.07 -3.50 1.68
C GLY A 18 9.94 -2.24 1.83
N ILE A 19 10.79 -1.93 0.85
CA ILE A 19 11.79 -0.86 0.98
C ILE A 19 11.13 0.51 1.13
N SER A 20 10.14 0.82 0.30
CA SER A 20 9.41 2.10 0.34
C SER A 20 8.67 2.27 1.68
N PHE A 21 8.03 1.20 2.15
CA PHE A 21 7.34 1.20 3.44
C PHE A 21 8.31 1.28 4.63
N ALA A 22 9.49 0.64 4.52
CA ALA A 22 10.53 0.73 5.55
C ALA A 22 11.05 2.16 5.69
N ILE A 23 11.40 2.81 4.58
CA ILE A 23 11.86 4.21 4.58
C ILE A 23 10.77 5.12 5.14
N ARG A 24 9.53 5.00 4.64
CA ARG A 24 8.42 5.85 5.06
C ARG A 24 8.06 5.66 6.53
N SER A 25 7.99 4.43 7.02
CA SER A 25 7.72 4.17 8.44
C SER A 25 8.84 4.66 9.35
N GLY A 26 10.10 4.57 8.92
CA GLY A 26 11.24 5.17 9.61
C GLY A 26 11.15 6.69 9.73
N GLN A 27 10.78 7.36 8.63
CA GLN A 27 10.54 8.82 8.64
C GLN A 27 9.40 9.20 9.60
N LEU A 28 8.29 8.47 9.57
CA LEU A 28 7.16 8.70 10.47
C LEU A 28 7.52 8.44 11.94
N ALA A 29 8.36 7.44 12.21
CA ALA A 29 8.86 7.18 13.55
C ALA A 29 9.77 8.32 14.05
N ALA A 30 10.67 8.81 13.21
CA ALA A 30 11.52 9.96 13.53
C ALA A 30 10.69 11.21 13.80
N GLN A 31 9.71 11.51 12.95
CA GLN A 31 8.81 12.64 13.16
C GLN A 31 8.00 12.51 14.46
N ALA A 32 7.50 11.31 14.75
CA ALA A 32 6.75 11.07 15.99
C ALA A 32 7.59 11.26 17.25
N LEU A 33 8.90 10.97 17.19
CA LEU A 33 9.82 11.24 18.30
C LEU A 33 9.92 12.75 18.59
N LEU A 34 9.97 13.57 17.54
CA LEU A 34 10.00 15.03 17.66
C LEU A 34 8.67 15.58 18.14
N ASP A 35 7.56 15.17 17.53
CA ASP A 35 6.21 15.66 17.85
C ASP A 35 5.77 15.23 19.25
N GLY A 36 6.18 14.03 19.70
CA GLY A 36 5.90 13.49 21.02
C GLY A 36 6.85 14.01 22.12
N ALA A 37 7.76 14.94 21.80
CA ALA A 37 8.76 15.51 22.73
C ALA A 37 9.54 14.41 23.51
N PHE A 38 9.79 13.28 22.88
CA PHE A 38 10.43 12.09 23.45
C PHE A 38 9.68 11.47 24.65
N ASP A 39 8.45 11.89 24.92
CA ASP A 39 7.56 11.19 25.86
C ASP A 39 7.01 9.90 25.24
N GLU A 40 7.07 8.79 25.97
CA GLU A 40 6.67 7.48 25.41
C GLU A 40 5.20 7.46 24.95
N GLY A 41 4.30 8.05 25.73
CA GLY A 41 2.87 8.12 25.38
C GLY A 41 2.61 8.98 24.17
N GLY A 42 3.17 10.19 24.14
CA GLY A 42 3.05 11.14 23.04
C GLY A 42 3.62 10.58 21.73
N VAL A 43 4.81 10.01 21.78
CA VAL A 43 5.48 9.37 20.62
C VAL A 43 4.65 8.22 20.07
N ARG A 44 4.15 7.34 20.95
CA ARG A 44 3.33 6.21 20.54
C ARG A 44 2.05 6.66 19.84
N GLN A 45 1.35 7.63 20.41
CA GLN A 45 0.12 8.19 19.84
C GLN A 45 0.37 8.86 18.49
N ALA A 46 1.41 9.68 18.39
CA ALA A 46 1.79 10.36 17.16
C ALA A 46 2.12 9.36 16.05
N TYR A 47 2.94 8.34 16.34
CA TYR A 47 3.32 7.31 15.39
C TYR A 47 2.13 6.47 14.91
N GLN A 48 1.31 5.97 15.83
CA GLN A 48 0.11 5.20 15.47
C GLN A 48 -0.87 6.01 14.63
N GLY A 49 -1.07 7.29 14.95
CA GLY A 49 -1.91 8.20 14.18
C GLY A 49 -1.37 8.43 12.76
N ALA A 50 -0.06 8.58 12.62
CA ALA A 50 0.59 8.75 11.33
C ALA A 50 0.48 7.48 10.46
N LEU A 51 0.70 6.30 11.05
CA LEU A 51 0.53 5.02 10.36
C LEU A 51 -0.91 4.81 9.88
N ALA A 52 -1.89 5.10 10.73
CA ALA A 52 -3.31 4.94 10.41
C ALA A 52 -3.76 5.83 9.23
N LYS A 53 -3.12 6.98 9.04
CA LYS A 53 -3.44 7.91 7.95
C LYS A 53 -2.71 7.59 6.65
N SER A 54 -1.53 6.99 6.71
CA SER A 54 -0.64 6.87 5.55
C SER A 54 -0.36 5.44 5.11
N ILE A 55 0.20 4.59 5.96
CA ILE A 55 0.67 3.24 5.59
C ILE A 55 -0.45 2.21 5.65
N LEU A 56 -1.20 2.16 6.75
CA LEU A 56 -2.21 1.12 6.95
C LEU A 56 -3.32 1.08 5.90
N PRO A 57 -3.84 2.21 5.38
CA PRO A 57 -4.80 2.19 4.28
C PRO A 57 -4.23 1.59 2.99
N GLU A 58 -2.98 1.90 2.65
CA GLU A 58 -2.33 1.36 1.46
C GLU A 58 -2.16 -0.17 1.57
N LEU A 59 -1.67 -0.66 2.71
CA LEU A 59 -1.53 -2.09 2.96
C LEU A 59 -2.88 -2.83 2.95
N ARG A 60 -3.95 -2.22 3.43
CA ARG A 60 -5.31 -2.80 3.36
C ARG A 60 -5.78 -2.97 1.92
N TRP A 61 -5.65 -1.94 1.10
CA TRP A 61 -6.05 -1.99 -0.30
C TRP A 61 -5.15 -2.93 -1.11
N GLY A 62 -3.84 -2.92 -0.85
CA GLY A 62 -2.90 -3.89 -1.42
C GLY A 62 -3.29 -5.33 -1.09
N ARG A 63 -3.71 -5.60 0.15
CA ARG A 63 -4.17 -6.93 0.57
C ARG A 63 -5.45 -7.37 -0.14
N VAL A 64 -6.42 -6.48 -0.31
CA VAL A 64 -7.65 -6.77 -1.06
C VAL A 64 -7.31 -7.12 -2.51
N LEU A 65 -6.44 -6.35 -3.15
CA LEU A 65 -6.03 -6.61 -4.52
C LEU A 65 -5.23 -7.92 -4.64
N ALA A 66 -4.32 -8.19 -3.71
CA ALA A 66 -3.56 -9.42 -3.65
C ALA A 66 -4.48 -10.65 -3.49
N SER A 67 -5.46 -10.57 -2.59
CA SER A 67 -6.45 -11.64 -2.40
C SER A 67 -7.23 -11.91 -3.69
N VAL A 68 -7.71 -10.88 -4.37
CA VAL A 68 -8.42 -11.05 -5.66
C VAL A 68 -7.53 -11.73 -6.70
N LEU A 69 -6.25 -11.38 -6.78
CA LEU A 69 -5.34 -11.93 -7.78
C LEU A 69 -4.81 -13.32 -7.43
N TYR A 70 -4.57 -13.60 -6.13
CA TYR A 70 -3.95 -14.86 -5.72
C TYR A 70 -4.96 -15.94 -5.36
N ASP A 71 -6.08 -15.58 -4.71
CA ASP A 71 -7.08 -16.54 -4.25
C ASP A 71 -8.03 -16.98 -5.36
N TYR A 72 -8.13 -16.20 -6.46
CA TYR A 72 -9.02 -16.51 -7.59
C TYR A 72 -8.27 -16.72 -8.91
N PRO A 73 -7.65 -17.90 -9.12
CA PRO A 73 -6.80 -18.16 -10.30
C PRO A 73 -7.54 -18.03 -11.64
N ARG A 74 -8.83 -18.35 -11.69
CA ARG A 74 -9.65 -18.20 -12.91
C ARG A 74 -9.87 -16.75 -13.27
N LEU A 75 -10.14 -15.90 -12.26
CA LEU A 75 -10.31 -14.45 -12.43
C LEU A 75 -8.99 -13.81 -12.85
N ARG A 76 -7.88 -14.20 -12.21
CA ARG A 76 -6.53 -13.77 -12.58
C ARG A 76 -6.21 -14.12 -14.04
N ALA A 77 -6.46 -15.37 -14.46
CA ALA A 77 -6.18 -15.83 -15.82
C ALA A 77 -7.02 -15.06 -16.85
N TRP A 78 -8.28 -14.80 -16.56
CA TRP A 78 -9.16 -13.99 -17.41
C TRP A 78 -8.66 -12.55 -17.51
N PHE A 79 -8.28 -11.95 -16.38
CA PHE A 79 -7.79 -10.57 -16.31
C PHE A 79 -6.45 -10.40 -17.05
N LEU A 80 -5.51 -11.33 -16.86
CA LEU A 80 -4.21 -11.31 -17.52
C LEU A 80 -4.33 -11.51 -19.05
N ARG A 81 -5.22 -12.40 -19.50
CA ARG A 81 -5.45 -12.59 -20.95
C ARG A 81 -6.07 -11.39 -21.62
N ARG A 82 -6.93 -10.68 -20.92
CA ARG A 82 -7.70 -9.56 -21.52
C ARG A 82 -7.04 -8.20 -21.34
N GLN A 83 -6.30 -8.01 -20.24
CA GLN A 83 -5.75 -6.71 -19.85
C GLN A 83 -4.38 -6.79 -19.17
N GLY A 84 -3.60 -7.83 -19.45
CA GLY A 84 -2.30 -8.05 -18.78
C GLY A 84 -1.34 -6.88 -18.92
N GLN A 85 -1.32 -6.23 -20.08
CA GLN A 85 -0.46 -5.07 -20.33
C GLN A 85 -0.83 -3.89 -19.42
N ARG A 86 -2.13 -3.57 -19.31
CA ARG A 86 -2.60 -2.48 -18.41
C ARG A 86 -2.40 -2.79 -16.94
N LEU A 87 -2.57 -4.06 -16.55
CA LEU A 87 -2.30 -4.48 -15.17
C LEU A 87 -0.81 -4.31 -14.85
N SER A 88 0.08 -4.67 -15.77
CA SER A 88 1.52 -4.47 -15.62
C SER A 88 1.87 -2.99 -15.47
N GLU A 89 1.29 -2.10 -16.28
CA GLU A 89 1.48 -0.65 -16.16
C GLU A 89 1.04 -0.12 -14.79
N VAL A 90 -0.15 -0.52 -14.33
CA VAL A 90 -0.67 -0.10 -13.02
C VAL A 90 0.22 -0.60 -11.87
N ILE A 91 0.67 -1.84 -11.93
CA ILE A 91 1.59 -2.39 -10.92
C ILE A 91 2.92 -1.63 -10.95
N THR A 92 3.44 -1.35 -12.14
CA THR A 92 4.67 -0.56 -12.30
C THR A 92 4.53 0.85 -11.74
N ASP A 93 3.43 1.56 -12.02
CA ASP A 93 3.14 2.89 -11.49
C ASP A 93 3.08 2.88 -9.94
N VAL A 94 2.53 1.83 -9.35
CA VAL A 94 2.49 1.66 -7.89
C VAL A 94 3.89 1.39 -7.33
N LEU A 95 4.68 0.52 -7.97
CA LEU A 95 6.06 0.22 -7.57
C LEU A 95 6.97 1.45 -7.67
N MET A 96 6.77 2.29 -8.69
CA MET A 96 7.49 3.55 -8.86
C MET A 96 7.01 4.66 -7.90
N GLY A 97 5.96 4.40 -7.12
CA GLY A 97 5.38 5.39 -6.21
C GLY A 97 4.58 6.50 -6.89
N GLU A 98 4.34 6.38 -8.20
CA GLU A 98 3.57 7.35 -8.98
C GLU A 98 2.06 7.25 -8.69
N ARG A 99 1.59 6.08 -8.23
CA ARG A 99 0.21 5.84 -7.84
C ARG A 99 0.13 5.11 -6.51
N THR A 100 -0.95 5.36 -5.78
CA THR A 100 -1.29 4.63 -4.56
C THR A 100 -2.44 3.68 -4.82
N TYR A 101 -2.51 2.54 -4.14
CA TYR A 101 -3.65 1.62 -4.24
C TYR A 101 -4.98 2.33 -4.00
N ARG A 102 -5.00 3.24 -3.04
CA ARG A 102 -6.18 4.07 -2.74
C ARG A 102 -6.63 4.92 -3.94
N SER A 103 -5.71 5.45 -4.74
CA SER A 103 -6.04 6.27 -5.92
C SER A 103 -6.68 5.44 -7.03
N ILE A 104 -6.27 4.17 -7.15
CA ILE A 104 -6.84 3.22 -8.11
C ILE A 104 -8.31 2.98 -7.77
N PHE A 105 -8.64 2.72 -6.50
CA PHE A 105 -10.01 2.42 -6.07
C PHE A 105 -10.93 3.64 -5.96
N ARG A 106 -10.38 4.86 -5.87
CA ARG A 106 -11.18 6.09 -5.71
C ARG A 106 -11.77 6.63 -7.01
N ASN A 107 -11.30 6.16 -8.16
CA ASN A 107 -11.80 6.63 -9.46
C ASN A 107 -12.58 5.52 -10.20
N PRO A 108 -13.92 5.41 -9.98
CA PRO A 108 -14.75 4.38 -10.61
C PRO A 108 -14.76 4.46 -12.14
N TRP A 109 -14.50 5.62 -12.69
CA TRP A 109 -14.39 5.81 -14.15
C TRP A 109 -13.17 5.11 -14.75
N SER A 110 -12.12 4.89 -13.97
CA SER A 110 -10.96 4.08 -14.40
C SER A 110 -11.36 2.63 -14.63
N TYR A 111 -12.31 2.10 -13.84
CA TYR A 111 -12.83 0.74 -14.03
C TYR A 111 -13.78 0.62 -15.21
N LEU A 112 -14.58 1.64 -15.48
CA LEU A 112 -15.43 1.69 -16.68
C LEU A 112 -14.59 1.72 -17.96
N LYS A 113 -13.42 2.38 -17.95
CA LYS A 113 -12.44 2.30 -19.05
C LYS A 113 -11.75 0.93 -19.13
N LEU A 114 -11.63 0.22 -18.00
CA LEU A 114 -11.09 -1.14 -17.94
C LEU A 114 -12.12 -2.20 -18.40
N LEU A 115 -13.41 -1.93 -18.22
CA LEU A 115 -14.52 -2.80 -18.63
C LEU A 115 -15.06 -2.46 -20.04
N ARG A 116 -14.81 -1.26 -20.54
CA ARG A 116 -15.09 -0.93 -21.94
C ARG A 116 -13.93 -1.45 -22.79
N LEU A 117 -14.26 -2.45 -23.55
CA LEU A 117 -13.53 -2.95 -24.72
C LEU A 117 -12.60 -1.94 -25.38
#